data_c1bee3347fcecc87440cf2141561a751
#
_entry.id   c1bee3347fcecc87440cf2141561a751
#
_cell.length_a   1.000
_cell.length_b   1.000
_cell.length_c   1.000
_cell.angle_alpha   90.00
_cell.angle_beta   90.00
_cell.angle_gamma   90.00
#
_symmetry.space_group_name_H-M   'P 1'
#
loop_
_entity.id
_entity.type
_entity.pdbx_description
1 polymer ?
#
loop_
_entity_poly.entity_id
_entity_poly.type
_entity_poly.pdbx_seq_one_letter_code
_entity_poly.pdbx_strand_id
1 'polypeptide(L)'
;MPICDRAIIHGLTGGTLIALCAGILPLGATAQTASPNDRIDAIERQIRNLQSDLQRLKNELGEAKQQLRQSRSEAQRAKEEALQAQAAAERARQDAARAATVETQAAQAAAPAEAAATPPPAAAAGSEGVKVSMPGGRPTIATADGRASLAIGGFVQFDMGGYFQNPNPNTQFPRLNNGVNLRRGRVYFIGKFDDFRVNITPDFGGSPDGPPTLFEASVNYTGIKPVTATVGYFHPYVSLEDATFPGNSLFLERPSIINIERSVAAGIQRASLGANAATEDYFASAYLTGPLFGAQSPTHLNGEQVGLVGRLATRPYHDEDWNLHTEFSGQMAFHPNVNANGTPGVSRTTITLGDFPELRIDFNQLVSTGALSTRSANVYGGALGASWRNFQLQGEYYQISLNQSKLPGVPSPRLGFNGGYVEGGWVITGEPIPYDITRAAWASPKVDHPFSLEDGGIGAWVLGARYSTVNLDSNVVPGVSQDLTGGIFGGQQQIAALALSWHPNDWVRFMLQFQHTNVTS
;
A
#
# COMPACT_ATOMS: atom_id res chain seq x y z
N MET A 1 -29.19 -14.06 -27.48
CA MET A 1 -28.20 -14.65 -26.58
C MET A 1 -28.12 -13.72 -25.38
N PRO A 2 -28.61 -14.10 -24.22
CA PRO A 2 -28.51 -13.24 -23.03
C PRO A 2 -27.15 -13.48 -22.35
N ILE A 3 -26.45 -12.39 -22.11
CA ILE A 3 -25.21 -12.33 -21.33
C ILE A 3 -25.59 -12.49 -19.85
N CYS A 4 -25.09 -13.54 -19.22
CA CYS A 4 -25.29 -13.81 -17.81
C CYS A 4 -24.28 -13.00 -16.99
N ASP A 5 -24.70 -11.87 -16.42
CA ASP A 5 -23.98 -11.18 -15.38
C ASP A 5 -24.12 -11.95 -14.07
N ARG A 6 -23.01 -12.46 -13.56
CA ARG A 6 -22.92 -13.01 -12.20
C ARG A 6 -21.86 -12.23 -11.44
N ALA A 7 -22.30 -11.40 -10.55
CA ALA A 7 -21.45 -10.81 -9.52
C ALA A 7 -21.78 -11.43 -8.16
N ILE A 8 -20.82 -12.09 -7.53
CA ILE A 8 -20.93 -12.67 -6.17
C ILE A 8 -19.74 -12.20 -5.34
N ILE A 9 -20.00 -11.56 -4.20
CA ILE A 9 -18.96 -11.26 -3.20
C ILE A 9 -19.14 -12.09 -1.95
N HIS A 10 -18.04 -12.58 -1.42
CA HIS A 10 -17.95 -13.08 -0.07
C HIS A 10 -17.02 -12.17 0.74
N GLY A 11 -17.59 -11.44 1.68
CA GLY A 11 -16.84 -10.76 2.75
C GLY A 11 -16.88 -11.60 4.02
N LEU A 12 -15.72 -11.85 4.58
CA LEU A 12 -15.51 -12.66 5.77
C LEU A 12 -15.87 -11.91 7.05
N THR A 13 -16.72 -12.51 7.86
CA THR A 13 -16.50 -12.62 9.31
C THR A 13 -17.09 -13.96 9.76
N GLY A 14 -16.31 -14.74 10.51
CA GLY A 14 -16.68 -16.07 10.95
C GLY A 14 -18.03 -16.11 11.64
N GLY A 15 -18.94 -16.79 11.03
CA GLY A 15 -20.25 -17.13 11.56
C GLY A 15 -20.92 -18.06 10.58
N THR A 16 -20.97 -19.34 10.91
CA THR A 16 -21.62 -20.39 10.15
C THR A 16 -23.10 -20.04 9.97
N LEU A 17 -23.48 -19.49 8.83
CA LEU A 17 -24.88 -19.35 8.45
C LEU A 17 -25.29 -20.65 7.76
N ILE A 18 -26.02 -21.50 8.50
CA ILE A 18 -26.68 -22.67 7.93
C ILE A 18 -27.78 -22.17 7.00
N ALA A 19 -27.56 -22.30 5.70
CA ALA A 19 -28.58 -22.06 4.69
C ALA A 19 -29.63 -23.18 4.78
N LEU A 20 -30.83 -22.83 5.18
CA LEU A 20 -32.02 -23.67 5.00
C LEU A 20 -32.36 -23.70 3.50
N CYS A 21 -31.74 -24.57 2.72
CA CYS A 21 -32.22 -24.90 1.37
C CYS A 21 -33.41 -25.85 1.50
N ALA A 22 -34.59 -25.32 1.30
CA ALA A 22 -35.77 -26.12 0.99
C ALA A 22 -35.52 -26.76 -0.40
N GLY A 23 -35.08 -28.00 -0.41
CA GLY A 23 -34.89 -28.78 -1.63
C GLY A 23 -36.22 -29.08 -2.30
N ILE A 24 -36.47 -28.48 -3.45
CA ILE A 24 -37.47 -28.95 -4.39
C ILE A 24 -36.81 -30.03 -5.23
N LEU A 25 -37.10 -31.29 -4.93
CA LEU A 25 -36.70 -32.44 -5.74
C LEU A 25 -37.58 -32.53 -7.00
N PRO A 26 -37.02 -32.90 -8.18
CA PRO A 26 -37.81 -33.16 -9.35
C PRO A 26 -38.62 -34.44 -9.16
N LEU A 27 -39.92 -34.36 -9.46
CA LEU A 27 -40.79 -35.53 -9.56
C LEU A 27 -40.40 -36.36 -10.77
N GLY A 28 -39.96 -37.58 -10.47
CA GLY A 28 -39.79 -38.58 -11.52
C GLY A 28 -39.09 -39.83 -11.07
N ALA A 29 -39.69 -40.63 -10.16
CA ALA A 29 -39.50 -42.08 -10.06
C ALA A 29 -40.47 -42.65 -9.02
N THR A 30 -41.38 -43.51 -9.48
CA THR A 30 -42.16 -44.57 -8.80
C THR A 30 -42.50 -44.33 -7.31
N ALA A 31 -43.74 -43.94 -7.10
CA ALA A 31 -44.35 -43.83 -5.77
C ALA A 31 -44.51 -45.23 -5.14
N GLN A 32 -43.60 -45.59 -4.24
CA GLN A 32 -43.95 -46.44 -3.11
C GLN A 32 -44.65 -45.55 -2.09
N THR A 33 -45.94 -45.82 -1.86
CA THR A 33 -46.78 -45.10 -0.89
C THR A 33 -46.32 -45.47 0.52
N ALA A 34 -45.45 -44.62 1.10
CA ALA A 34 -45.15 -44.68 2.50
C ALA A 34 -46.46 -44.52 3.30
N SER A 35 -46.68 -45.35 4.29
CA SER A 35 -47.90 -45.31 5.12
C SER A 35 -47.99 -43.93 5.81
N PRO A 36 -49.21 -43.48 6.14
CA PRO A 36 -49.38 -42.24 6.89
C PRO A 36 -48.56 -42.18 8.21
N ASN A 37 -48.35 -43.31 8.84
CA ASN A 37 -47.55 -43.43 10.07
C ASN A 37 -46.06 -43.20 9.82
N ASP A 38 -45.49 -43.69 8.68
CA ASP A 38 -44.08 -43.46 8.36
C ASP A 38 -43.77 -41.97 8.10
N ARG A 39 -44.76 -41.26 7.57
CA ARG A 39 -44.64 -39.80 7.38
C ARG A 39 -44.69 -39.04 8.70
N ILE A 40 -45.53 -39.45 9.63
CA ILE A 40 -45.61 -38.87 10.99
C ILE A 40 -44.31 -39.11 11.72
N ASP A 41 -43.76 -40.31 11.70
CA ASP A 41 -42.46 -40.64 12.33
C ASP A 41 -41.28 -39.87 11.72
N ALA A 42 -41.31 -39.60 10.42
CA ALA A 42 -40.30 -38.79 9.77
C ALA A 42 -40.38 -37.30 10.20
N ILE A 43 -41.58 -36.74 10.28
CA ILE A 43 -41.81 -35.38 10.76
C ILE A 43 -41.42 -35.25 12.24
N GLU A 44 -41.77 -36.20 13.08
CA GLU A 44 -41.37 -36.18 14.47
C GLU A 44 -39.84 -36.25 14.68
N ARG A 45 -39.13 -37.00 13.85
CA ARG A 45 -37.67 -37.01 13.85
C ARG A 45 -37.09 -35.65 13.43
N GLN A 46 -37.67 -34.99 12.40
CA GLN A 46 -37.26 -33.66 11.98
C GLN A 46 -37.51 -32.62 13.08
N ILE A 47 -38.65 -32.66 13.76
CA ILE A 47 -38.96 -31.79 14.89
C ILE A 47 -37.95 -31.96 16.02
N ARG A 48 -37.60 -33.19 16.40
CA ARG A 48 -36.59 -33.44 17.43
C ARG A 48 -35.20 -32.92 17.03
N ASN A 49 -34.80 -33.08 15.77
CA ASN A 49 -33.54 -32.53 15.27
C ASN A 49 -33.54 -31.00 15.31
N LEU A 50 -34.60 -30.34 14.82
CA LEU A 50 -34.73 -28.89 14.87
C LEU A 50 -34.73 -28.35 16.30
N GLN A 51 -35.35 -29.03 17.24
CA GLN A 51 -35.29 -28.67 18.66
C GLN A 51 -33.87 -28.76 19.24
N SER A 52 -33.12 -29.82 18.86
CA SER A 52 -31.71 -29.97 19.24
C SER A 52 -30.86 -28.86 18.68
N ASP A 53 -31.01 -28.55 17.38
CA ASP A 53 -30.27 -27.48 16.71
C ASP A 53 -30.60 -26.09 17.31
N LEU A 54 -31.86 -25.85 17.62
CA LEU A 54 -32.28 -24.59 18.27
C LEU A 54 -31.64 -24.44 19.67
N GLN A 55 -31.54 -25.52 20.43
CA GLN A 55 -30.87 -25.48 21.72
C GLN A 55 -29.38 -25.23 21.59
N ARG A 56 -28.73 -25.85 20.60
CA ARG A 56 -27.31 -25.60 20.28
C ARG A 56 -27.04 -24.17 19.91
N LEU A 57 -27.85 -23.61 19.00
CA LEU A 57 -27.73 -22.19 18.59
C LEU A 57 -27.95 -21.21 19.74
N LYS A 58 -28.88 -21.55 20.69
CA LYS A 58 -29.05 -20.72 21.90
C LYS A 58 -27.82 -20.72 22.79
N ASN A 59 -27.15 -21.87 22.92
CA ASN A 59 -25.93 -21.97 23.71
C ASN A 59 -24.78 -21.21 23.05
N GLU A 60 -24.56 -21.37 21.72
CA GLU A 60 -23.57 -20.64 20.95
C GLU A 60 -23.80 -19.11 21.01
N LEU A 61 -25.04 -18.66 20.93
CA LEU A 61 -25.38 -17.25 21.10
C LEU A 61 -25.07 -16.74 22.52
N GLY A 62 -25.27 -17.59 23.53
CA GLY A 62 -24.92 -17.28 24.92
C GLY A 62 -23.42 -17.06 25.09
N GLU A 63 -22.62 -17.97 24.56
CA GLU A 63 -21.15 -17.90 24.59
C GLU A 63 -20.62 -16.67 23.80
N ALA A 64 -21.14 -16.43 22.61
CA ALA A 64 -20.77 -15.26 21.82
C ALA A 64 -21.07 -13.93 22.51
N LYS A 65 -22.22 -13.83 23.20
CA LYS A 65 -22.57 -12.66 24.03
C LYS A 65 -21.62 -12.48 25.22
N GLN A 66 -21.18 -13.56 25.82
CA GLN A 66 -20.24 -13.52 26.93
C GLN A 66 -18.85 -13.07 26.46
N GLN A 67 -18.36 -13.60 25.34
CA GLN A 67 -17.11 -13.19 24.72
C GLN A 67 -17.12 -11.71 24.32
N LEU A 68 -18.23 -11.23 23.75
CA LEU A 68 -18.37 -9.81 23.39
C LEU A 68 -18.33 -8.90 24.63
N ARG A 69 -18.94 -9.30 25.75
CA ARG A 69 -18.85 -8.55 27.01
C ARG A 69 -17.42 -8.51 27.56
N GLN A 70 -16.71 -9.63 27.52
CA GLN A 70 -15.31 -9.71 27.92
C GLN A 70 -14.43 -8.78 27.05
N SER A 71 -14.52 -8.91 25.75
CA SER A 71 -13.77 -8.06 24.82
C SER A 71 -14.03 -6.56 25.02
N ARG A 72 -15.29 -6.16 25.27
CA ARG A 72 -15.62 -4.77 25.59
C ARG A 72 -15.01 -4.30 26.91
N SER A 73 -14.98 -5.15 27.94
CA SER A 73 -14.38 -4.78 29.22
C SER A 73 -12.86 -4.66 29.12
N GLU A 74 -12.20 -5.52 28.35
CA GLU A 74 -10.77 -5.45 28.06
C GLU A 74 -10.41 -4.21 27.27
N ALA A 75 -11.19 -3.87 26.25
CA ALA A 75 -11.01 -2.65 25.47
C ALA A 75 -11.17 -1.37 26.32
N GLN A 76 -12.11 -1.37 27.26
CA GLN A 76 -12.27 -0.25 28.19
C GLN A 76 -11.06 -0.10 29.13
N ARG A 77 -10.57 -1.21 29.71
CA ARG A 77 -9.36 -1.18 30.54
C ARG A 77 -8.13 -0.70 29.78
N ALA A 78 -7.93 -1.23 28.56
CA ALA A 78 -6.82 -0.78 27.72
C ALA A 78 -6.89 0.71 27.38
N LYS A 79 -8.09 1.25 27.19
CA LYS A 79 -8.30 2.69 26.96
C LYS A 79 -7.97 3.52 28.20
N GLU A 80 -8.36 3.07 29.38
CA GLU A 80 -8.05 3.73 30.66
C GLU A 80 -6.53 3.72 30.93
N GLU A 81 -5.87 2.59 30.70
CA GLU A 81 -4.41 2.46 30.83
C GLU A 81 -3.66 3.39 29.86
N ALA A 82 -4.13 3.48 28.62
CA ALA A 82 -3.56 4.39 27.61
C ALA A 82 -3.70 5.86 28.02
N LEU A 83 -4.86 6.27 28.57
CA LEU A 83 -5.08 7.63 29.08
C LEU A 83 -4.18 7.94 30.29
N GLN A 84 -3.97 6.98 31.19
CA GLN A 84 -3.07 7.14 32.34
C GLN A 84 -1.61 7.26 31.88
N ALA A 85 -1.19 6.44 30.90
CA ALA A 85 0.15 6.52 30.33
C ALA A 85 0.40 7.86 29.62
N GLN A 86 -0.57 8.39 28.89
CA GLN A 86 -0.49 9.73 28.29
C GLN A 86 -0.35 10.83 29.35
N ALA A 87 -1.16 10.79 30.40
CA ALA A 87 -1.07 11.76 31.49
C ALA A 87 0.27 11.70 32.23
N ALA A 88 0.84 10.52 32.42
CA ALA A 88 2.15 10.33 33.02
C ALA A 88 3.28 10.89 32.12
N ALA A 89 3.20 10.64 30.81
CA ALA A 89 4.16 11.18 29.84
C ALA A 89 4.11 12.71 29.75
N GLU A 90 2.93 13.30 29.87
CA GLU A 90 2.76 14.75 29.86
C GLU A 90 3.33 15.41 31.11
N ARG A 91 3.14 14.79 32.29
CA ARG A 91 3.80 15.24 33.55
C ARG A 91 5.32 15.15 33.44
N ALA A 92 5.85 14.04 32.94
CA ALA A 92 7.29 13.88 32.73
C ALA A 92 7.88 14.94 31.79
N ARG A 93 7.16 15.33 30.74
CA ARG A 93 7.56 16.43 29.84
C ARG A 93 7.55 17.79 30.55
N GLN A 94 6.55 18.06 31.38
CA GLN A 94 6.48 19.31 32.16
C GLN A 94 7.60 19.40 33.19
N ASP A 95 7.93 18.30 33.85
CA ASP A 95 9.03 18.25 34.83
C ASP A 95 10.38 18.40 34.14
N ALA A 96 10.60 17.79 32.98
CA ALA A 96 11.79 17.99 32.16
C ALA A 96 11.93 19.44 31.67
N ALA A 97 10.85 20.09 31.27
CA ALA A 97 10.84 21.48 30.85
C ALA A 97 11.17 22.43 32.05
N ARG A 98 10.65 22.12 33.24
CA ARG A 98 10.99 22.87 34.47
C ARG A 98 12.47 22.72 34.86
N ALA A 99 13.00 21.48 34.76
CA ALA A 99 14.41 21.22 35.05
C ALA A 99 15.33 21.99 34.09
N ALA A 100 15.02 21.99 32.76
CA ALA A 100 15.78 22.76 31.78
C ALA A 100 15.72 24.27 32.01
N THR A 101 14.61 24.81 32.52
CA THR A 101 14.48 26.23 32.85
C THR A 101 15.33 26.61 34.07
N VAL A 102 15.38 25.74 35.10
CA VAL A 102 16.22 25.93 36.28
C VAL A 102 17.71 25.86 35.93
N GLU A 103 18.10 24.93 35.07
CA GLU A 103 19.48 24.79 34.58
C GLU A 103 19.94 26.03 33.78
N THR A 104 19.05 26.56 32.92
CA THR A 104 19.31 27.80 32.16
C THR A 104 19.44 29.02 33.06
N GLN A 105 18.61 29.12 34.11
CA GLN A 105 18.72 30.21 35.11
C GLN A 105 19.97 30.09 35.99
N ALA A 106 20.36 28.87 36.36
CA ALA A 106 21.60 28.64 37.12
C ALA A 106 22.84 28.95 36.28
N ALA A 107 22.85 28.63 34.99
CA ALA A 107 23.93 28.97 34.07
C ALA A 107 24.05 30.49 33.82
N GLN A 108 22.95 31.22 33.81
CA GLN A 108 22.95 32.69 33.70
C GLN A 108 23.37 33.40 34.99
N ALA A 109 23.17 32.79 36.16
CA ALA A 109 23.57 33.35 37.43
C ALA A 109 25.07 33.12 37.78
N ALA A 110 25.75 32.21 37.06
CA ALA A 110 27.13 31.81 37.29
C ALA A 110 28.16 32.49 36.36
N ALA A 111 27.79 33.52 35.60
CA ALA A 111 28.73 34.21 34.72
C ALA A 111 29.52 35.29 35.53
N PRO A 112 30.83 35.13 35.78
CA PRO A 112 31.65 36.19 36.34
C PRO A 112 31.94 37.24 35.26
N ALA A 113 31.82 38.51 35.65
CA ALA A 113 32.34 39.62 34.87
C ALA A 113 33.87 39.55 34.87
N GLU A 114 34.49 39.21 33.76
CA GLU A 114 35.93 39.26 33.61
C GLU A 114 36.37 40.16 32.45
N ALA A 115 37.41 40.91 32.77
CA ALA A 115 37.92 42.07 32.11
C ALA A 115 38.51 41.80 30.71
N ALA A 116 38.52 42.88 29.93
CA ALA A 116 39.14 43.00 28.64
C ALA A 116 40.60 42.51 28.59
N ALA A 117 40.89 41.48 27.81
CA ALA A 117 42.24 41.12 27.39
C ALA A 117 42.28 41.08 25.84
N THR A 118 43.29 41.72 25.31
CA THR A 118 43.65 41.89 23.89
C THR A 118 43.69 40.56 23.16
N PRO A 119 43.16 40.46 21.90
CA PRO A 119 43.14 39.22 21.18
C PRO A 119 44.53 38.84 20.62
N PRO A 120 44.94 37.56 20.70
CA PRO A 120 46.06 37.03 19.94
C PRO A 120 45.68 36.89 18.45
N PRO A 121 46.67 36.86 17.51
CA PRO A 121 46.40 36.89 16.06
C PRO A 121 45.63 35.66 15.62
N ALA A 122 44.61 35.92 14.80
CA ALA A 122 43.71 34.94 14.24
C ALA A 122 44.45 33.82 13.49
N ALA A 123 44.48 32.62 14.08
CA ALA A 123 44.57 31.41 13.27
C ALA A 123 43.33 31.36 12.40
N ALA A 124 43.52 31.07 11.11
CA ALA A 124 42.46 31.00 10.11
C ALA A 124 41.35 30.05 10.60
N ALA A 125 40.31 30.60 11.22
CA ALA A 125 39.10 29.89 11.53
C ALA A 125 38.43 29.54 10.22
N GLY A 126 38.29 28.24 9.93
CA GLY A 126 37.44 27.74 8.86
C GLY A 126 36.08 28.40 9.03
N SER A 127 35.49 28.83 7.90
CA SER A 127 34.23 29.59 7.87
C SER A 127 33.10 28.83 8.61
N GLU A 128 32.91 29.14 9.89
CA GLU A 128 31.77 28.67 10.68
C GLU A 128 30.50 29.41 10.23
N GLY A 129 30.12 29.20 8.98
CA GLY A 129 28.90 29.79 8.41
C GLY A 129 27.87 28.73 8.10
N VAL A 130 26.62 29.03 8.37
CA VAL A 130 25.47 28.23 7.92
C VAL A 130 24.91 28.89 6.67
N LYS A 131 24.70 28.13 5.60
CA LYS A 131 24.05 28.55 4.37
C LYS A 131 22.61 28.09 4.40
N VAL A 132 21.67 29.01 4.13
CA VAL A 132 20.27 28.69 3.94
C VAL A 132 19.94 28.86 2.45
N SER A 133 19.28 27.88 1.86
CA SER A 133 18.91 27.86 0.43
C SER A 133 17.59 27.12 0.23
N MET A 134 17.02 27.23 -0.96
CA MET A 134 15.76 26.54 -1.32
C MET A 134 15.91 25.74 -2.63
N PRO A 135 16.85 24.77 -2.73
CA PRO A 135 17.01 23.99 -3.95
C PRO A 135 15.75 23.16 -4.22
N GLY A 136 15.19 23.31 -5.44
CA GLY A 136 13.95 22.65 -5.79
C GLY A 136 12.80 22.94 -4.82
N GLY A 137 12.72 24.15 -4.23
CA GLY A 137 11.69 24.58 -3.29
C GLY A 137 11.72 23.93 -1.92
N ARG A 138 12.82 23.28 -1.56
CA ARG A 138 13.00 22.68 -0.22
C ARG A 138 13.89 23.56 0.64
N PRO A 139 13.38 24.12 1.75
CA PRO A 139 14.24 24.77 2.73
C PRO A 139 15.39 23.84 3.13
N THR A 140 16.62 24.30 2.89
CA THR A 140 17.83 23.52 3.14
C THR A 140 18.81 24.38 3.96
N ILE A 141 19.25 23.85 5.07
CA ILE A 141 20.29 24.40 5.92
C ILE A 141 21.54 23.55 5.70
N ALA A 142 22.67 24.17 5.39
CA ALA A 142 23.93 23.46 5.14
C ALA A 142 25.10 24.15 5.86
N THR A 143 26.12 23.38 6.22
CA THR A 143 27.41 23.92 6.66
C THR A 143 28.09 24.67 5.52
N ALA A 144 28.96 25.61 5.85
CA ALA A 144 29.64 26.43 4.85
C ALA A 144 30.49 25.60 3.87
N ASP A 145 31.09 24.51 4.36
CA ASP A 145 31.87 23.54 3.59
C ASP A 145 31.00 22.55 2.77
N GLY A 146 29.66 22.57 2.97
CA GLY A 146 28.71 21.69 2.28
C GLY A 146 28.76 20.21 2.71
N ARG A 147 29.54 19.84 3.73
CA ARG A 147 29.66 18.46 4.19
C ARG A 147 28.41 17.97 4.92
N ALA A 148 27.72 18.84 5.61
CA ALA A 148 26.45 18.52 6.26
C ALA A 148 25.32 19.41 5.77
N SER A 149 24.13 18.85 5.60
CA SER A 149 22.92 19.62 5.33
C SER A 149 21.66 18.92 5.85
N LEU A 150 20.65 19.71 6.13
CA LEU A 150 19.29 19.26 6.43
C LEU A 150 18.32 19.94 5.49
N ALA A 151 17.62 19.15 4.69
CA ALA A 151 16.52 19.62 3.86
C ALA A 151 15.19 19.15 4.42
N ILE A 152 14.17 20.01 4.37
CA ILE A 152 12.81 19.68 4.77
C ILE A 152 11.91 19.81 3.54
N GLY A 153 11.03 18.84 3.35
CA GLY A 153 10.05 18.82 2.26
C GLY A 153 8.73 18.27 2.72
N GLY A 154 7.76 18.25 1.83
CA GLY A 154 6.46 17.67 2.14
C GLY A 154 5.71 17.22 0.89
N PHE A 155 4.70 16.38 1.10
CA PHE A 155 3.75 15.98 0.06
C PHE A 155 2.38 15.76 0.69
N VAL A 156 1.38 16.49 0.20
CA VAL A 156 0.00 16.37 0.65
C VAL A 156 -0.86 15.95 -0.54
N GLN A 157 -1.69 14.93 -0.34
CA GLN A 157 -2.73 14.52 -1.28
C GLN A 157 -4.04 14.37 -0.54
N PHE A 158 -5.04 15.12 -0.99
CA PHE A 158 -6.40 15.07 -0.50
C PHE A 158 -7.32 14.64 -1.63
N ASP A 159 -8.02 13.54 -1.43
CA ASP A 159 -8.91 12.96 -2.43
C ASP A 159 -10.37 13.11 -2.00
N MET A 160 -11.24 13.37 -2.98
CA MET A 160 -12.68 13.34 -2.85
C MET A 160 -13.24 12.42 -3.92
N GLY A 161 -14.26 11.64 -3.61
CA GLY A 161 -14.84 10.78 -4.62
C GLY A 161 -16.22 10.24 -4.27
N GLY A 162 -16.89 9.75 -5.29
CA GLY A 162 -18.17 9.10 -5.19
C GLY A 162 -18.28 7.90 -6.11
N TYR A 163 -19.09 6.93 -5.70
CA TYR A 163 -19.32 5.69 -6.42
C TYR A 163 -20.76 5.64 -6.92
N PHE A 164 -20.93 5.43 -8.22
CA PHE A 164 -22.21 5.19 -8.88
C PHE A 164 -22.34 3.70 -9.14
N GLN A 165 -22.97 2.98 -8.22
CA GLN A 165 -23.13 1.54 -8.31
C GLN A 165 -24.50 1.17 -8.82
N ASN A 166 -24.59 0.18 -9.71
CA ASN A 166 -25.86 -0.43 -10.08
C ASN A 166 -26.44 -1.15 -8.86
N PRO A 167 -27.64 -0.81 -8.39
CA PRO A 167 -28.27 -1.52 -7.31
C PRO A 167 -28.74 -2.88 -7.83
N ASN A 168 -27.89 -3.89 -7.75
CA ASN A 168 -28.32 -5.25 -7.97
C ASN A 168 -28.74 -5.85 -6.62
N PRO A 169 -30.03 -6.06 -6.35
CA PRO A 169 -30.53 -6.56 -5.07
C PRO A 169 -30.04 -7.99 -4.76
N ASN A 170 -29.51 -8.71 -5.74
CA ASN A 170 -29.00 -10.07 -5.60
C ASN A 170 -27.48 -10.14 -5.36
N THR A 171 -26.77 -9.00 -5.31
CA THR A 171 -25.35 -8.97 -5.03
C THR A 171 -25.11 -8.70 -3.56
N GLN A 172 -24.34 -9.57 -2.90
CA GLN A 172 -23.84 -9.38 -1.54
C GLN A 172 -22.65 -8.40 -1.49
N PHE A 173 -22.45 -7.58 -2.53
CA PHE A 173 -21.39 -6.59 -2.56
C PHE A 173 -21.66 -5.47 -1.57
N PRO A 174 -20.73 -5.15 -0.68
CA PRO A 174 -20.87 -3.96 0.15
C PRO A 174 -20.96 -2.75 -0.79
N ARG A 175 -21.92 -1.89 -0.53
CA ARG A 175 -22.02 -0.62 -1.24
C ARG A 175 -20.83 0.25 -0.84
N LEU A 176 -20.05 0.71 -1.81
CA LEU A 176 -18.95 1.63 -1.59
C LEU A 176 -19.51 3.01 -1.20
N ASN A 177 -18.86 3.65 -0.23
CA ASN A 177 -19.29 4.92 0.31
C ASN A 177 -18.56 6.09 -0.37
N ASN A 178 -19.32 7.15 -0.66
CA ASN A 178 -18.75 8.42 -1.08
C ASN A 178 -18.07 9.11 0.08
N GLY A 179 -17.06 9.93 -0.18
CA GLY A 179 -16.38 10.64 0.91
C GLY A 179 -15.13 11.37 0.48
N VAL A 180 -14.31 11.64 1.49
CA VAL A 180 -13.03 12.34 1.38
C VAL A 180 -11.97 11.56 2.13
N ASN A 181 -10.71 11.70 1.70
CA ASN A 181 -9.58 11.04 2.33
C ASN A 181 -8.32 11.93 2.26
N LEU A 182 -7.68 12.17 3.41
CA LEU A 182 -6.30 12.65 3.42
C LEU A 182 -5.39 11.48 3.03
N ARG A 183 -5.20 11.29 1.75
CA ARG A 183 -4.54 10.10 1.19
C ARG A 183 -3.08 10.01 1.55
N ARG A 184 -2.36 11.15 1.58
CA ARG A 184 -0.96 11.26 1.97
C ARG A 184 -0.73 12.61 2.65
N GLY A 185 -0.02 12.57 3.75
CA GLY A 185 0.37 13.77 4.51
C GLY A 185 1.81 13.61 5.00
N ARG A 186 2.80 13.68 4.09
CA ARG A 186 4.20 13.34 4.36
C ARG A 186 5.03 14.57 4.63
N VAL A 187 5.92 14.47 5.61
CA VAL A 187 6.99 15.43 5.86
C VAL A 187 8.32 14.71 5.67
N TYR A 188 9.19 15.25 4.82
CA TYR A 188 10.50 14.68 4.51
C TYR A 188 11.57 15.41 5.31
N PHE A 189 12.35 14.68 6.09
CA PHE A 189 13.60 15.15 6.70
C PHE A 189 14.74 14.42 6.00
N ILE A 190 15.59 15.16 5.29
CA ILE A 190 16.69 14.62 4.50
C ILE A 190 17.98 15.22 5.06
N GLY A 191 18.70 14.44 5.88
CA GLY A 191 20.03 14.77 6.35
C GLY A 191 21.09 14.28 5.37
N LYS A 192 22.11 15.10 5.10
CA LYS A 192 23.31 14.70 4.38
C LYS A 192 24.52 14.94 5.27
N PHE A 193 25.43 13.96 5.30
CA PHE A 193 26.69 13.99 6.04
C PHE A 193 27.75 13.32 5.18
N ASP A 194 28.60 14.12 4.53
CA ASP A 194 29.53 13.67 3.49
C ASP A 194 28.82 12.80 2.43
N ASP A 195 29.18 11.53 2.33
CA ASP A 195 28.59 10.56 1.40
C ASP A 195 27.38 9.82 1.97
N PHE A 196 27.00 10.08 3.21
CA PHE A 196 25.81 9.50 3.81
C PHE A 196 24.59 10.41 3.70
N ARG A 197 23.47 9.81 3.40
CA ARG A 197 22.14 10.47 3.42
C ARG A 197 21.21 9.71 4.35
N VAL A 198 20.58 10.41 5.26
CA VAL A 198 19.59 9.89 6.20
C VAL A 198 18.23 10.46 5.81
N ASN A 199 17.26 9.59 5.56
CA ASN A 199 15.89 9.99 5.29
C ASN A 199 15.00 9.55 6.45
N ILE A 200 14.15 10.47 6.94
CA ILE A 200 13.08 10.17 7.88
C ILE A 200 11.81 10.82 7.36
N THR A 201 10.77 10.01 7.17
CA THR A 201 9.50 10.47 6.58
C THR A 201 8.32 9.94 7.38
N PRO A 202 7.75 10.71 8.32
CA PRO A 202 6.43 10.44 8.86
C PRO A 202 5.34 10.68 7.80
N ASP A 203 4.29 9.87 7.83
CA ASP A 203 3.08 10.01 7.01
C ASP A 203 1.85 10.12 7.92
N PHE A 204 1.13 11.21 7.82
CA PHE A 204 -0.09 11.52 8.58
C PHE A 204 -1.36 11.19 7.77
N GLY A 205 -1.18 10.68 6.55
CA GLY A 205 -2.27 10.32 5.66
C GLY A 205 -2.75 8.88 5.81
N GLY A 206 -3.83 8.56 5.11
CA GLY A 206 -4.34 7.19 5.00
C GLY A 206 -5.34 6.74 6.06
N SER A 207 -5.49 7.50 7.14
CA SER A 207 -6.57 7.30 8.12
C SER A 207 -6.98 8.65 8.71
N PRO A 208 -8.27 9.02 8.68
CA PRO A 208 -8.74 10.32 9.17
C PRO A 208 -8.40 10.55 10.65
N ASP A 209 -8.42 9.50 11.47
CA ASP A 209 -8.18 9.57 12.91
C ASP A 209 -7.09 8.60 13.38
N GLY A 210 -6.28 8.09 12.44
CA GLY A 210 -5.23 7.13 12.74
C GLY A 210 -3.94 7.80 13.25
N PRO A 211 -3.10 7.05 13.98
CA PRO A 211 -1.80 7.55 14.38
C PRO A 211 -0.91 7.75 13.14
N PRO A 212 0.03 8.72 13.20
CA PRO A 212 1.03 8.86 12.16
C PRO A 212 1.80 7.55 11.96
N THR A 213 2.10 7.23 10.71
CA THR A 213 2.91 6.06 10.36
C THR A 213 4.31 6.50 9.94
N LEU A 214 5.29 5.64 10.14
CA LEU A 214 6.62 5.86 9.60
C LEU A 214 6.65 5.37 8.16
N PHE A 215 6.79 6.29 7.20
CA PHE A 215 6.90 5.93 5.78
C PHE A 215 8.34 5.54 5.41
N GLU A 216 9.35 6.20 5.97
CA GLU A 216 10.74 5.90 5.71
C GLU A 216 11.62 6.25 6.92
N ALA A 217 12.59 5.37 7.23
CA ALA A 217 13.75 5.63 8.07
C ALA A 217 14.93 4.86 7.49
N SER A 218 15.74 5.52 6.69
CA SER A 218 16.82 4.87 5.93
C SER A 218 18.12 5.64 6.00
N VAL A 219 19.21 4.88 5.86
CA VAL A 219 20.56 5.40 5.66
C VAL A 219 21.05 4.94 4.29
N ASN A 220 21.50 5.88 3.49
CA ASN A 220 22.01 5.67 2.14
C ASN A 220 23.49 6.07 2.08
N TYR A 221 24.32 5.22 1.52
CA TYR A 221 25.72 5.53 1.21
C TYR A 221 25.87 5.76 -0.29
N THR A 222 26.40 6.91 -0.67
CA THR A 222 26.49 7.38 -2.08
C THR A 222 27.93 7.60 -2.55
N GLY A 223 28.93 7.17 -1.77
CA GLY A 223 30.35 7.38 -2.07
C GLY A 223 30.90 6.53 -3.22
N ILE A 224 30.17 5.50 -3.68
CA ILE A 224 30.61 4.60 -4.77
C ILE A 224 29.67 4.80 -5.96
N LYS A 225 29.93 5.82 -6.77
CA LYS A 225 29.09 6.08 -7.97
C LYS A 225 29.27 5.00 -9.03
N PRO A 226 28.19 4.58 -9.73
CA PRO A 226 26.82 5.09 -9.66
C PRO A 226 25.94 4.37 -8.60
N VAL A 227 26.55 3.68 -7.65
CA VAL A 227 25.86 2.82 -6.68
C VAL A 227 25.42 3.62 -5.46
N THR A 228 24.20 3.37 -5.01
CA THR A 228 23.67 3.81 -3.70
C THR A 228 23.33 2.57 -2.89
N ALA A 229 24.05 2.33 -1.79
CA ALA A 229 23.70 1.29 -0.83
C ALA A 229 22.72 1.84 0.20
N THR A 230 21.68 1.08 0.52
CA THR A 230 20.61 1.52 1.43
C THR A 230 20.32 0.46 2.48
N VAL A 231 20.18 0.90 3.73
CA VAL A 231 19.72 0.06 4.84
C VAL A 231 18.68 0.83 5.65
N GLY A 232 17.69 0.14 6.17
CA GLY A 232 16.67 0.71 7.04
C GLY A 232 15.27 0.26 6.66
N TYR A 233 14.32 1.09 7.01
CA TYR A 233 12.91 0.90 6.70
C TYR A 233 12.54 1.85 5.56
N PHE A 234 12.33 1.30 4.37
CA PHE A 234 12.07 2.08 3.17
C PHE A 234 11.27 1.28 2.14
N HIS A 235 10.91 1.93 1.05
CA HIS A 235 10.19 1.34 -0.07
C HIS A 235 11.19 0.86 -1.14
N PRO A 236 11.45 -0.45 -1.25
CA PRO A 236 12.23 -1.00 -2.36
C PRO A 236 11.34 -1.01 -3.62
N TYR A 237 11.55 -0.05 -4.52
CA TYR A 237 10.78 0.06 -5.76
C TYR A 237 10.98 -1.17 -6.65
N VAL A 238 9.88 -1.75 -7.11
CA VAL A 238 9.90 -3.03 -7.82
C VAL A 238 9.40 -2.93 -9.26
N SER A 239 8.71 -1.85 -9.63
CA SER A 239 8.15 -1.67 -10.97
C SER A 239 8.21 -0.21 -11.41
N LEU A 240 7.94 0.04 -12.70
CA LEU A 240 7.93 1.39 -13.29
C LEU A 240 6.91 2.29 -12.58
N GLU A 241 5.66 1.85 -12.48
CA GLU A 241 4.62 2.65 -11.81
C GLU A 241 4.82 2.70 -10.29
N ASP A 242 5.38 1.64 -9.69
CA ASP A 242 5.71 1.66 -8.27
C ASP A 242 6.82 2.67 -7.95
N ALA A 243 7.79 2.84 -8.85
CA ALA A 243 8.87 3.81 -8.73
C ALA A 243 8.41 5.24 -9.06
N THR A 244 7.34 5.41 -9.82
CA THR A 244 6.77 6.71 -10.13
C THR A 244 6.31 7.39 -8.85
N PHE A 245 6.80 8.61 -8.61
CA PHE A 245 6.38 9.39 -7.46
C PHE A 245 4.88 9.68 -7.56
N PRO A 246 4.08 9.56 -6.48
CA PRO A 246 2.63 9.75 -6.56
C PRO A 246 2.19 11.12 -7.12
N GLY A 247 3.03 12.15 -6.92
CA GLY A 247 2.83 13.46 -7.54
C GLY A 247 3.01 13.46 -9.06
N ASN A 248 3.68 12.46 -9.62
CA ASN A 248 3.98 12.34 -11.05
C ASN A 248 3.07 11.32 -11.76
N SER A 249 2.32 10.48 -11.02
CA SER A 249 1.40 9.49 -11.60
C SER A 249 0.30 10.18 -12.41
N LEU A 250 -0.11 9.59 -13.53
CA LEU A 250 -1.20 10.10 -14.38
C LEU A 250 -2.57 10.00 -13.71
N PHE A 251 -2.70 9.15 -12.69
CA PHE A 251 -3.96 8.87 -11.98
C PHE A 251 -3.82 9.05 -10.47
N LEU A 252 -4.94 9.13 -9.75
CA LEU A 252 -4.96 9.29 -8.28
C LEU A 252 -4.30 8.10 -7.57
N GLU A 253 -4.53 6.88 -8.08
CA GLU A 253 -3.98 5.65 -7.54
C GLU A 253 -3.33 4.79 -8.64
N ARG A 254 -2.39 3.94 -8.22
CA ARG A 254 -1.75 2.95 -9.09
C ARG A 254 -2.74 1.91 -9.58
N PRO A 255 -2.48 1.25 -10.71
CA PRO A 255 -3.22 0.05 -11.12
C PRO A 255 -3.21 -1.01 -10.04
N SER A 256 -4.33 -1.72 -9.85
CA SER A 256 -4.48 -2.72 -8.80
C SER A 256 -3.39 -3.79 -8.83
N ILE A 257 -2.96 -4.24 -10.01
CA ILE A 257 -1.90 -5.23 -10.14
C ILE A 257 -0.59 -4.77 -9.50
N ILE A 258 -0.25 -3.48 -9.60
CA ILE A 258 0.98 -2.91 -9.02
C ILE A 258 0.92 -2.93 -7.49
N ASN A 259 -0.24 -2.62 -6.90
CA ASN A 259 -0.42 -2.71 -5.45
C ASN A 259 -0.36 -4.16 -4.96
N ILE A 260 -0.93 -5.10 -5.73
CA ILE A 260 -0.98 -6.52 -5.41
C ILE A 260 0.41 -7.15 -5.53
N GLU A 261 1.11 -6.95 -6.67
CA GLU A 261 2.41 -7.57 -6.91
C GLU A 261 3.44 -7.12 -5.87
N ARG A 262 3.55 -5.81 -5.61
CA ARG A 262 4.51 -5.28 -4.65
C ARG A 262 4.24 -5.74 -3.21
N SER A 263 3.00 -6.12 -2.86
CA SER A 263 2.65 -6.58 -1.52
C SER A 263 3.34 -7.89 -1.12
N VAL A 264 3.81 -8.66 -2.09
CA VAL A 264 4.39 -9.99 -1.89
C VAL A 264 5.71 -9.94 -1.12
N ALA A 265 6.69 -9.15 -1.57
CA ALA A 265 7.98 -9.03 -0.90
C ALA A 265 8.47 -7.59 -0.73
N ALA A 266 8.15 -6.68 -1.66
CA ALA A 266 8.51 -5.27 -1.55
C ALA A 266 7.68 -4.52 -0.50
N GLY A 267 6.38 -4.73 -0.48
CA GLY A 267 5.46 -4.02 0.40
C GLY A 267 5.37 -2.52 0.07
N ILE A 268 4.69 -1.78 0.92
CA ILE A 268 4.73 -0.32 0.86
C ILE A 268 6.07 0.17 1.45
N GLN A 269 6.47 -0.39 2.60
CA GLN A 269 7.78 -0.22 3.24
C GLN A 269 8.15 -1.53 3.93
N ARG A 270 9.44 -1.82 3.98
CA ARG A 270 9.97 -2.97 4.72
C ARG A 270 11.35 -2.67 5.29
N ALA A 271 11.70 -3.34 6.38
CA ALA A 271 13.08 -3.42 6.80
C ALA A 271 13.88 -4.07 5.68
N SER A 272 14.80 -3.35 5.09
CA SER A 272 15.48 -3.79 3.86
C SER A 272 16.95 -3.38 3.86
N LEU A 273 17.74 -4.17 3.13
CA LEU A 273 19.15 -3.91 2.89
C LEU A 273 19.46 -4.24 1.43
N GLY A 274 20.15 -3.36 0.74
CA GLY A 274 20.57 -3.60 -0.63
C GLY A 274 21.14 -2.38 -1.29
N ALA A 275 21.12 -2.37 -2.60
CA ALA A 275 21.68 -1.28 -3.38
C ALA A 275 20.92 -1.10 -4.70
N ASN A 276 21.04 0.11 -5.25
CA ASN A 276 20.73 0.40 -6.64
C ASN A 276 21.88 1.12 -7.32
N ALA A 277 21.95 0.97 -8.63
CA ALA A 277 22.81 1.74 -9.51
C ALA A 277 21.96 2.41 -10.58
N ALA A 278 22.18 3.71 -10.80
CA ALA A 278 21.43 4.50 -11.78
C ALA A 278 22.41 5.29 -12.66
N THR A 279 22.26 5.13 -13.97
CA THR A 279 22.97 5.89 -15.00
C THR A 279 21.95 6.46 -15.99
N GLU A 280 22.39 7.16 -17.00
CA GLU A 280 21.47 7.66 -18.05
C GLU A 280 20.76 6.54 -18.80
N ASP A 281 21.44 5.39 -19.00
CA ASP A 281 20.96 4.26 -19.82
C ASP A 281 20.41 3.10 -19.00
N TYR A 282 20.89 2.92 -17.75
CA TYR A 282 20.64 1.73 -16.96
C TYR A 282 20.24 2.06 -15.54
N PHE A 283 19.31 1.28 -15.05
CA PHE A 283 18.96 1.19 -13.62
C PHE A 283 18.98 -0.29 -13.21
N ALA A 284 19.61 -0.57 -12.10
CA ALA A 284 19.57 -1.90 -11.49
C ALA A 284 19.41 -1.78 -10.00
N SER A 285 18.60 -2.64 -9.40
CA SER A 285 18.48 -2.71 -7.94
C SER A 285 18.30 -4.14 -7.45
N ALA A 286 18.81 -4.39 -6.24
CA ALA A 286 18.58 -5.63 -5.52
C ALA A 286 18.53 -5.36 -4.01
N TYR A 287 17.46 -5.86 -3.36
CA TYR A 287 17.22 -5.67 -1.94
C TYR A 287 16.77 -6.97 -1.28
N LEU A 288 17.42 -7.32 -0.18
CA LEU A 288 16.87 -8.25 0.79
C LEU A 288 15.82 -7.50 1.62
N THR A 289 14.63 -8.06 1.72
CA THR A 289 13.51 -7.45 2.42
C THR A 289 13.11 -8.31 3.61
N GLY A 290 12.87 -7.67 4.73
CA GLY A 290 12.42 -8.28 5.96
C GLY A 290 10.94 -8.02 6.24
N PRO A 291 10.52 -8.11 7.50
CA PRO A 291 9.14 -7.90 7.91
C PRO A 291 8.68 -6.45 7.74
N LEU A 292 7.37 -6.28 7.74
CA LEU A 292 6.75 -4.98 7.94
C LEU A 292 7.10 -4.47 9.34
N PHE A 293 7.62 -3.25 9.40
CA PHE A 293 7.78 -2.55 10.66
C PHE A 293 6.40 -1.98 11.03
N GLY A 294 5.61 -2.77 11.73
CA GLY A 294 4.27 -2.35 12.14
C GLY A 294 4.29 -1.54 13.43
N ALA A 295 3.17 -0.94 13.79
CA ALA A 295 2.85 -0.46 15.12
C ALA A 295 2.84 -1.59 16.18
N GLN A 296 3.39 -2.72 15.85
CA GLN A 296 3.47 -3.91 16.68
C GLN A 296 4.59 -3.73 17.69
N SER A 297 4.28 -4.06 18.90
CA SER A 297 5.26 -4.10 19.98
C SER A 297 6.48 -4.93 19.57
N PRO A 298 7.72 -4.49 19.88
CA PRO A 298 8.93 -5.27 19.61
C PRO A 298 8.95 -6.64 20.28
N THR A 299 8.04 -6.92 21.21
CA THR A 299 7.87 -8.24 21.84
C THR A 299 7.16 -9.26 20.94
N HIS A 300 6.59 -8.83 19.82
CA HIS A 300 5.93 -9.72 18.87
C HIS A 300 6.75 -9.79 17.57
N LEU A 301 7.89 -10.46 17.62
CA LEU A 301 8.75 -10.76 16.47
C LEU A 301 8.11 -11.81 15.55
N ASN A 302 6.84 -11.63 15.18
CA ASN A 302 6.10 -12.61 14.41
C ASN A 302 6.26 -12.48 12.91
N GLY A 303 7.07 -11.54 12.46
CA GLY A 303 7.23 -11.26 11.06
C GLY A 303 8.62 -11.62 10.57
N GLU A 304 8.98 -12.87 10.59
CA GLU A 304 10.22 -13.36 9.99
C GLU A 304 10.12 -13.42 8.46
N GLN A 305 9.40 -12.49 7.83
CA GLN A 305 9.40 -12.47 6.38
C GLN A 305 10.80 -12.19 5.87
N VAL A 306 11.27 -13.06 4.99
CA VAL A 306 12.49 -12.86 4.22
C VAL A 306 12.14 -12.91 2.74
N GLY A 307 12.52 -11.87 2.02
CA GLY A 307 12.28 -11.75 0.60
C GLY A 307 13.48 -11.17 -0.13
N LEU A 308 13.44 -11.26 -1.43
CA LEU A 308 14.35 -10.62 -2.37
C LEU A 308 13.52 -9.83 -3.38
N VAL A 309 13.95 -8.62 -3.67
CA VAL A 309 13.36 -7.75 -4.71
C VAL A 309 14.47 -7.33 -5.65
N GLY A 310 14.24 -7.45 -6.94
CA GLY A 310 15.17 -7.02 -7.98
C GLY A 310 14.46 -6.33 -9.12
N ARG A 311 15.09 -5.29 -9.69
CA ARG A 311 14.60 -4.51 -10.81
C ARG A 311 15.74 -4.14 -11.74
N LEU A 312 15.56 -4.37 -13.02
CA LEU A 312 16.48 -4.01 -14.09
C LEU A 312 15.72 -3.21 -15.13
N ALA A 313 16.13 -1.98 -15.36
CA ALA A 313 15.52 -1.15 -16.39
C ALA A 313 16.60 -0.56 -17.30
N THR A 314 16.24 -0.31 -18.55
CA THR A 314 17.12 0.35 -19.52
C THR A 314 16.38 1.41 -20.31
N ARG A 315 17.13 2.40 -20.79
CA ARG A 315 16.69 3.38 -21.77
C ARG A 315 17.40 3.10 -23.11
N PRO A 316 16.91 2.11 -23.88
CA PRO A 316 17.61 1.64 -25.09
C PRO A 316 17.73 2.72 -26.19
N TYR A 317 16.90 3.75 -26.13
CA TYR A 317 16.99 4.92 -26.97
C TYR A 317 16.44 6.15 -26.23
N HIS A 318 17.19 7.24 -26.24
CA HIS A 318 16.74 8.54 -25.74
C HIS A 318 17.48 9.68 -26.45
N ASP A 319 16.74 10.72 -26.74
CA ASP A 319 17.24 12.00 -27.30
C ASP A 319 16.40 13.16 -26.74
N GLU A 320 16.42 14.32 -27.40
CA GLU A 320 15.66 15.50 -26.96
C GLU A 320 14.14 15.28 -27.02
N ASP A 321 13.66 14.48 -27.97
CA ASP A 321 12.23 14.23 -28.21
C ASP A 321 11.74 12.91 -27.65
N TRP A 322 12.60 11.88 -27.62
CA TRP A 322 12.23 10.51 -27.33
C TRP A 322 12.88 9.96 -26.06
N ASN A 323 12.12 9.17 -25.32
CA ASN A 323 12.64 8.25 -24.32
C ASN A 323 11.95 6.90 -24.47
N LEU A 324 12.72 5.84 -24.63
CA LEU A 324 12.23 4.47 -24.54
C LEU A 324 12.64 3.85 -23.21
N HIS A 325 11.75 3.12 -22.59
CA HIS A 325 11.97 2.40 -21.35
C HIS A 325 11.63 0.93 -21.51
N THR A 326 12.52 0.06 -21.06
CA THR A 326 12.25 -1.37 -20.95
C THR A 326 12.67 -1.85 -19.58
N GLU A 327 11.88 -2.74 -18.98
CA GLU A 327 12.10 -3.20 -17.62
C GLU A 327 11.75 -4.66 -17.43
N PHE A 328 12.55 -5.34 -16.63
CA PHE A 328 12.25 -6.62 -16.03
C PHE A 328 12.39 -6.51 -14.51
N SER A 329 11.44 -7.06 -13.78
CA SER A 329 11.48 -7.06 -12.33
C SER A 329 10.94 -8.36 -11.75
N GLY A 330 11.37 -8.65 -10.52
CA GLY A 330 10.95 -9.85 -9.82
C GLY A 330 11.08 -9.74 -8.32
N GLN A 331 10.28 -10.55 -7.64
CA GLN A 331 10.26 -10.65 -6.19
C GLN A 331 10.14 -12.11 -5.77
N MET A 332 10.75 -12.43 -4.64
CA MET A 332 10.64 -13.74 -4.00
C MET A 332 10.39 -13.52 -2.50
N ALA A 333 9.30 -14.07 -1.97
CA ALA A 333 9.10 -14.22 -0.54
C ALA A 333 9.46 -15.66 -0.16
N PHE A 334 10.63 -15.84 0.46
CA PHE A 334 11.12 -17.16 0.90
C PHE A 334 10.34 -17.65 2.12
N HIS A 335 10.08 -16.71 3.07
CA HIS A 335 9.25 -16.92 4.24
C HIS A 335 8.25 -15.77 4.30
N PRO A 336 6.97 -16.01 3.99
CA PRO A 336 5.91 -15.03 4.21
C PRO A 336 5.71 -14.73 5.70
N ASN A 337 5.02 -13.63 5.99
CA ASN A 337 4.71 -13.24 7.36
C ASN A 337 4.06 -14.37 8.16
N VAL A 338 4.51 -14.55 9.40
CA VAL A 338 3.93 -15.52 10.33
C VAL A 338 2.74 -14.88 11.03
N ASN A 339 1.56 -15.49 10.97
CA ASN A 339 0.42 -15.08 11.79
C ASN A 339 0.68 -15.44 13.26
N ALA A 340 0.65 -14.43 14.13
CA ALA A 340 0.88 -14.56 15.56
C ALA A 340 -0.10 -15.52 16.26
N ASN A 341 -1.31 -15.63 15.74
CA ASN A 341 -2.43 -16.34 16.37
C ASN A 341 -2.71 -17.69 15.69
N GLY A 342 -1.66 -18.45 15.34
CA GLY A 342 -1.83 -19.73 14.67
C GLY A 342 -2.82 -20.64 15.39
N THR A 343 -4.02 -20.79 14.84
CA THR A 343 -4.96 -21.84 15.23
C THR A 343 -4.32 -23.18 14.92
N PRO A 344 -4.35 -24.16 15.80
CA PRO A 344 -3.86 -25.49 15.50
C PRO A 344 -4.47 -26.02 14.19
N GLY A 345 -3.63 -26.49 13.26
CA GLY A 345 -4.04 -26.98 11.94
C GLY A 345 -4.10 -25.92 10.84
N VAL A 346 -3.92 -24.64 11.13
CA VAL A 346 -3.81 -23.56 10.13
C VAL A 346 -2.35 -23.18 9.96
N SER A 347 -1.92 -23.00 8.72
CA SER A 347 -0.56 -22.52 8.43
C SER A 347 -0.32 -21.18 9.12
N ARG A 348 0.84 -21.03 9.77
CA ARG A 348 1.24 -19.77 10.40
C ARG A 348 1.65 -18.70 9.39
N THR A 349 1.94 -19.10 8.16
CA THR A 349 2.38 -18.18 7.10
C THR A 349 1.25 -17.98 6.12
N THR A 350 0.84 -16.72 5.91
CA THR A 350 -0.23 -16.38 4.97
C THR A 350 0.15 -15.16 4.12
N ILE A 351 -0.32 -15.18 2.88
CA ILE A 351 -0.35 -14.02 1.99
C ILE A 351 -1.80 -13.76 1.61
N THR A 352 -2.19 -12.50 1.62
CA THR A 352 -3.47 -12.04 1.07
C THR A 352 -3.17 -11.14 -0.13
N LEU A 353 -3.74 -11.48 -1.27
CA LEU A 353 -3.70 -10.65 -2.48
C LEU A 353 -5.07 -10.00 -2.65
N GLY A 354 -5.10 -8.70 -2.81
CA GLY A 354 -6.33 -7.95 -3.01
C GLY A 354 -6.06 -6.46 -3.10
N ASP A 355 -6.96 -5.73 -3.72
CA ASP A 355 -6.88 -4.27 -3.82
C ASP A 355 -8.28 -3.64 -3.95
N PHE A 356 -8.30 -2.32 -3.77
CA PHE A 356 -9.44 -1.44 -3.98
C PHE A 356 -9.63 -1.19 -5.49
N PRO A 357 -10.78 -0.67 -5.90
CA PRO A 357 -11.02 -0.34 -7.32
C PRO A 357 -10.28 0.94 -7.76
N GLU A 358 -8.97 1.03 -7.53
CA GLU A 358 -8.06 2.12 -7.90
C GLU A 358 -8.53 3.52 -7.46
N LEU A 359 -9.31 3.56 -6.38
CA LEU A 359 -9.73 4.77 -5.67
C LEU A 359 -9.88 4.42 -4.19
N ARG A 360 -9.19 5.17 -3.32
CA ARG A 360 -9.14 4.89 -1.88
C ARG A 360 -9.97 5.87 -1.06
N ILE A 361 -11.22 6.03 -1.43
CA ILE A 361 -12.22 6.76 -0.63
C ILE A 361 -12.95 5.78 0.28
N ASP A 362 -13.39 4.64 -0.27
CA ASP A 362 -13.88 3.51 0.50
C ASP A 362 -12.81 2.42 0.60
N PHE A 363 -12.71 1.76 1.76
CA PHE A 363 -11.67 0.75 2.03
C PHE A 363 -12.13 -0.69 1.78
N ASN A 364 -13.27 -0.89 1.13
CA ASN A 364 -13.72 -2.21 0.71
C ASN A 364 -12.99 -2.66 -0.56
N GLN A 365 -12.36 -3.83 -0.49
CA GLN A 365 -11.73 -4.47 -1.64
C GLN A 365 -12.80 -5.19 -2.46
N LEU A 366 -12.78 -5.01 -3.78
CA LEU A 366 -13.69 -5.71 -4.69
C LEU A 366 -13.11 -7.03 -5.20
N VAL A 367 -11.79 -7.20 -5.13
CA VAL A 367 -11.09 -8.45 -5.44
C VAL A 367 -10.15 -8.80 -4.29
N SER A 368 -10.22 -10.05 -3.83
CA SER A 368 -9.37 -10.55 -2.74
C SER A 368 -9.32 -12.06 -2.70
N THR A 369 -8.14 -12.63 -2.57
CA THR A 369 -7.96 -14.06 -2.37
C THR A 369 -8.33 -14.55 -0.97
N GLY A 370 -8.54 -13.62 -0.02
CA GLY A 370 -8.48 -13.96 1.39
C GLY A 370 -7.06 -14.40 1.81
N ALA A 371 -6.93 -14.88 3.04
CA ALA A 371 -5.66 -15.33 3.59
C ALA A 371 -5.28 -16.71 3.03
N LEU A 372 -4.24 -16.76 2.21
CA LEU A 372 -3.72 -17.99 1.60
C LEU A 372 -2.59 -18.57 2.43
N SER A 373 -2.70 -19.82 2.83
CA SER A 373 -1.63 -20.60 3.47
C SER A 373 -0.44 -20.73 2.52
N THR A 374 0.63 -19.99 2.74
CA THR A 374 1.72 -19.83 1.77
C THR A 374 3.07 -20.25 2.35
N ARG A 375 3.78 -21.12 1.65
CA ARG A 375 5.16 -21.51 1.95
C ARG A 375 6.17 -20.55 1.32
N SER A 376 5.94 -20.18 0.07
CA SER A 376 6.75 -19.21 -0.67
C SER A 376 5.94 -18.59 -1.80
N ALA A 377 6.32 -17.40 -2.21
CA ALA A 377 5.70 -16.70 -3.33
C ALA A 377 6.76 -16.07 -4.24
N ASN A 378 6.46 -16.03 -5.53
CA ASN A 378 7.30 -15.41 -6.55
C ASN A 378 6.43 -14.48 -7.40
N VAL A 379 7.00 -13.34 -7.76
CA VAL A 379 6.45 -12.41 -8.74
C VAL A 379 7.51 -12.18 -9.82
N TYR A 380 7.08 -12.11 -11.04
CA TYR A 380 7.93 -11.69 -12.15
C TYR A 380 7.09 -10.98 -13.19
N GLY A 381 7.69 -10.02 -13.85
CA GLY A 381 7.05 -9.23 -14.87
C GLY A 381 7.96 -8.16 -15.43
N GLY A 382 7.40 -7.23 -16.12
CA GLY A 382 8.15 -6.13 -16.71
C GLY A 382 7.29 -5.05 -17.28
N ALA A 383 7.97 -3.99 -17.69
CA ALA A 383 7.38 -2.78 -18.26
C ALA A 383 7.97 -2.44 -19.63
N LEU A 384 7.12 -1.84 -20.44
CA LEU A 384 7.52 -1.10 -21.64
C LEU A 384 6.95 0.31 -21.54
N GLY A 385 7.75 1.29 -21.91
CA GLY A 385 7.32 2.68 -21.90
C GLY A 385 8.02 3.50 -22.99
N ALA A 386 7.34 4.53 -23.44
CA ALA A 386 7.88 5.51 -24.36
C ALA A 386 7.33 6.89 -24.03
N SER A 387 8.14 7.93 -24.15
CA SER A 387 7.66 9.30 -24.31
C SER A 387 8.16 9.88 -25.62
N TRP A 388 7.32 10.69 -26.24
CA TRP A 388 7.65 11.49 -27.41
C TRP A 388 7.16 12.90 -27.19
N ARG A 389 8.10 13.81 -26.94
CA ARG A 389 7.79 15.20 -26.58
C ARG A 389 6.81 15.24 -25.40
N ASN A 390 5.58 15.68 -25.66
CA ASN A 390 4.49 15.84 -24.71
C ASN A 390 3.52 14.65 -24.63
N PHE A 391 3.87 13.50 -25.24
CA PHE A 391 3.10 12.25 -25.15
C PHE A 391 3.85 11.19 -24.38
N GLN A 392 3.14 10.37 -23.63
CA GLN A 392 3.64 9.21 -22.88
C GLN A 392 2.72 8.01 -23.12
N LEU A 393 3.34 6.84 -23.25
CA LEU A 393 2.65 5.55 -23.25
C LEU A 393 3.48 4.58 -22.42
N GLN A 394 2.83 3.82 -21.53
CA GLN A 394 3.47 2.77 -20.76
C GLN A 394 2.52 1.62 -20.47
N GLY A 395 3.07 0.47 -20.15
CA GLY A 395 2.31 -0.69 -19.69
C GLY A 395 3.21 -1.68 -18.97
N GLU A 396 2.62 -2.39 -18.04
CA GLU A 396 3.27 -3.42 -17.25
C GLU A 396 2.38 -4.67 -17.15
N TYR A 397 3.03 -5.83 -17.03
CA TYR A 397 2.35 -7.10 -16.79
C TYR A 397 3.11 -7.93 -15.77
N TYR A 398 2.38 -8.52 -14.81
CA TYR A 398 2.94 -9.32 -13.73
C TYR A 398 2.22 -10.65 -13.57
N GLN A 399 3.03 -11.68 -13.32
CA GLN A 399 2.60 -13.01 -12.93
C GLN A 399 3.02 -13.27 -11.49
N ILE A 400 2.06 -13.69 -10.66
CA ILE A 400 2.26 -14.05 -9.26
C ILE A 400 2.05 -15.55 -9.10
N SER A 401 2.97 -16.24 -8.45
CA SER A 401 2.89 -17.67 -8.18
C SER A 401 3.10 -17.94 -6.69
N LEU A 402 2.17 -18.67 -6.08
CA LEU A 402 2.25 -19.08 -4.68
C LEU A 402 2.36 -20.59 -4.55
N ASN A 403 3.30 -21.04 -3.76
CA ASN A 403 3.38 -22.41 -3.29
C ASN A 403 2.68 -22.50 -1.92
N GLN A 404 1.60 -23.24 -1.85
CA GLN A 404 0.85 -23.40 -0.61
C GLN A 404 1.60 -24.26 0.43
N SER A 405 1.37 -23.97 1.70
CA SER A 405 1.77 -24.86 2.77
C SER A 405 0.83 -26.06 2.78
N LYS A 406 1.40 -27.28 2.78
CA LYS A 406 0.61 -28.51 2.79
C LYS A 406 -0.09 -28.66 4.13
N LEU A 407 -1.41 -28.78 4.09
CA LEU A 407 -2.25 -29.16 5.23
C LEU A 407 -2.77 -30.57 5.01
N PRO A 408 -2.81 -31.41 6.06
CA PRO A 408 -3.34 -32.78 5.94
C PRO A 408 -4.80 -32.77 5.46
N GLY A 409 -5.09 -33.53 4.40
CA GLY A 409 -6.44 -33.70 3.86
C GLY A 409 -6.98 -32.52 3.03
N VAL A 410 -6.17 -31.46 2.82
CA VAL A 410 -6.57 -30.30 2.00
C VAL A 410 -5.75 -30.26 0.72
N PRO A 411 -6.37 -30.16 -0.47
CA PRO A 411 -5.64 -29.91 -1.71
C PRO A 411 -4.83 -28.63 -1.61
N SER A 412 -3.56 -28.71 -1.97
CA SER A 412 -2.64 -27.56 -1.90
C SER A 412 -1.92 -27.38 -3.24
N PRO A 413 -2.64 -27.05 -4.31
CA PRO A 413 -2.05 -26.84 -5.63
C PRO A 413 -1.19 -25.57 -5.63
N ARG A 414 -0.32 -25.44 -6.61
CA ARG A 414 0.32 -24.16 -6.91
C ARG A 414 -0.73 -23.19 -7.42
N LEU A 415 -0.77 -22.01 -6.83
CA LEU A 415 -1.67 -20.93 -7.25
C LEU A 415 -0.97 -19.98 -8.19
N GLY A 416 -1.70 -19.46 -9.17
CA GLY A 416 -1.21 -18.48 -10.14
C GLY A 416 -2.21 -17.36 -10.32
N PHE A 417 -1.73 -16.12 -10.23
CA PHE A 417 -2.51 -14.89 -10.41
C PHE A 417 -1.78 -13.95 -11.34
N ASN A 418 -2.50 -13.08 -12.01
CA ASN A 418 -1.87 -12.16 -12.96
C ASN A 418 -2.67 -10.87 -13.15
N GLY A 419 -2.03 -9.92 -13.79
CA GLY A 419 -2.66 -8.69 -14.21
C GLY A 419 -1.68 -7.78 -14.94
N GLY A 420 -2.21 -6.71 -15.46
CA GLY A 420 -1.43 -5.72 -16.18
C GLY A 420 -2.23 -4.46 -16.42
N TYR A 421 -1.57 -3.47 -16.98
CA TYR A 421 -2.21 -2.24 -17.41
C TYR A 421 -1.50 -1.66 -18.62
N VAL A 422 -2.19 -0.79 -19.32
CA VAL A 422 -1.67 0.15 -20.28
C VAL A 422 -2.24 1.53 -19.98
N GLU A 423 -1.38 2.56 -19.99
CA GLU A 423 -1.81 3.93 -19.81
C GLU A 423 -1.03 4.87 -20.71
N GLY A 424 -1.68 5.96 -21.08
CA GLY A 424 -1.08 7.03 -21.87
C GLY A 424 -1.41 8.40 -21.29
N GLY A 425 -0.49 9.34 -21.48
CA GLY A 425 -0.59 10.73 -21.06
C GLY A 425 -0.32 11.67 -22.24
N TRP A 426 -1.05 12.74 -22.29
CA TRP A 426 -0.85 13.84 -23.23
C TRP A 426 -0.84 15.17 -22.49
N VAL A 427 0.29 15.87 -22.51
CA VAL A 427 0.40 17.23 -22.01
C VAL A 427 -0.15 18.17 -23.07
N ILE A 428 -1.40 18.62 -22.89
CA ILE A 428 -2.16 19.39 -23.89
C ILE A 428 -1.47 20.73 -24.19
N THR A 429 -0.84 21.31 -23.19
CA THR A 429 -0.13 22.60 -23.27
C THR A 429 1.23 22.52 -23.93
N GLY A 430 1.79 21.32 -24.12
CA GLY A 430 2.96 21.06 -24.97
C GLY A 430 4.26 20.81 -24.25
N GLU A 431 4.33 20.93 -22.93
CA GLU A 431 5.54 20.69 -22.14
C GLU A 431 6.00 19.24 -22.27
N PRO A 432 7.32 18.98 -22.37
CA PRO A 432 7.85 17.63 -22.50
C PRO A 432 7.70 16.83 -21.20
N ILE A 433 7.64 15.51 -21.34
CA ILE A 433 7.55 14.58 -20.19
C ILE A 433 8.97 14.18 -19.78
N PRO A 434 9.42 14.58 -18.57
CA PRO A 434 10.77 14.27 -18.10
C PRO A 434 10.88 12.81 -17.65
N TYR A 435 12.10 12.30 -17.65
CA TYR A 435 12.44 11.00 -17.10
C TYR A 435 13.38 11.13 -15.90
N ASP A 436 13.01 10.55 -14.77
CA ASP A 436 13.84 10.50 -13.56
C ASP A 436 14.77 9.27 -13.62
N ILE A 437 16.02 9.49 -13.99
CA ILE A 437 17.02 8.43 -14.08
C ILE A 437 17.30 7.74 -12.73
N THR A 438 17.12 8.45 -11.61
CA THR A 438 17.40 7.91 -10.28
C THR A 438 16.35 6.90 -9.83
N ARG A 439 15.17 6.94 -10.43
CA ARG A 439 14.05 6.03 -10.20
C ARG A 439 13.77 5.12 -11.38
N ALA A 440 14.38 5.43 -12.53
CA ALA A 440 14.01 4.85 -13.82
C ALA A 440 12.48 4.91 -14.04
N ALA A 441 11.91 6.11 -13.99
CA ALA A 441 10.47 6.35 -14.05
C ALA A 441 10.17 7.73 -14.65
N TRP A 442 8.92 7.93 -15.05
CA TRP A 442 8.48 9.23 -15.59
C TRP A 442 8.28 10.26 -14.46
N ALA A 443 8.47 11.53 -14.81
CA ALA A 443 8.21 12.65 -13.93
C ALA A 443 7.12 13.56 -14.50
N SER A 444 6.53 14.42 -13.66
CA SER A 444 5.57 15.43 -14.13
C SER A 444 6.24 16.43 -15.04
N PRO A 445 5.51 16.96 -16.04
CA PRO A 445 6.00 18.08 -16.85
C PRO A 445 6.35 19.26 -15.95
N LYS A 446 7.37 20.02 -16.34
CA LYS A 446 7.65 21.33 -15.75
C LYS A 446 6.74 22.35 -16.40
N VAL A 447 6.18 23.23 -15.59
CA VAL A 447 5.22 24.22 -16.06
C VAL A 447 5.97 25.40 -16.69
N ASP A 448 5.90 25.55 -18.00
CA ASP A 448 6.58 26.63 -18.72
C ASP A 448 5.93 27.99 -18.44
N HIS A 449 4.60 28.03 -18.36
CA HIS A 449 3.82 29.24 -18.10
C HIS A 449 2.93 29.06 -16.87
N PRO A 450 3.45 29.30 -15.65
CA PRO A 450 2.67 29.18 -14.41
C PRO A 450 1.38 29.97 -14.45
N PHE A 451 0.35 29.49 -13.82
CA PHE A 451 -0.94 30.17 -13.77
C PHE A 451 -0.81 31.58 -13.14
N SER A 452 -1.22 32.57 -13.87
CA SER A 452 -1.23 33.96 -13.43
C SER A 452 -2.41 34.68 -14.08
N LEU A 453 -3.18 35.39 -13.28
CA LEU A 453 -4.27 36.26 -13.76
C LEU A 453 -3.75 37.55 -14.42
N GLU A 454 -2.51 37.96 -14.10
CA GLU A 454 -1.89 39.18 -14.59
C GLU A 454 -1.19 38.92 -15.93
N ASP A 455 -0.43 37.80 -16.01
CA ASP A 455 0.40 37.49 -17.18
C ASP A 455 -0.30 36.53 -18.16
N GLY A 456 -1.50 36.06 -17.86
CA GLY A 456 -2.28 35.15 -18.71
C GLY A 456 -1.73 33.73 -18.78
N GLY A 457 -0.83 33.33 -17.89
CA GLY A 457 -0.36 31.94 -17.79
C GLY A 457 -1.50 31.03 -17.37
N ILE A 458 -1.61 29.83 -18.00
CA ILE A 458 -2.69 28.89 -17.77
C ILE A 458 -2.25 27.63 -17.01
N GLY A 459 -0.95 27.51 -16.69
CA GLY A 459 -0.38 26.28 -16.16
C GLY A 459 -0.32 25.14 -17.19
N ALA A 460 0.15 23.97 -16.78
CA ALA A 460 0.19 22.79 -17.64
C ALA A 460 -1.05 21.91 -17.46
N TRP A 461 -1.58 21.36 -18.55
CA TRP A 461 -2.75 20.50 -18.58
C TRP A 461 -2.38 19.13 -19.14
N VAL A 462 -2.71 18.06 -18.40
CA VAL A 462 -2.39 16.68 -18.77
C VAL A 462 -3.67 15.86 -18.83
N LEU A 463 -3.90 15.19 -19.97
CA LEU A 463 -4.97 14.22 -20.17
C LEU A 463 -4.36 12.82 -20.06
N GLY A 464 -4.93 11.96 -19.21
CA GLY A 464 -4.54 10.56 -19.05
C GLY A 464 -5.66 9.60 -19.40
N ALA A 465 -5.32 8.46 -20.00
CA ALA A 465 -6.22 7.35 -20.23
C ALA A 465 -5.54 6.05 -19.77
N ARG A 466 -6.27 5.16 -19.07
CA ARG A 466 -5.77 3.88 -18.58
C ARG A 466 -6.80 2.77 -18.74
N TYR A 467 -6.30 1.58 -19.09
CA TYR A 467 -7.01 0.33 -18.92
C TYR A 467 -6.16 -0.63 -18.09
N SER A 468 -6.73 -1.16 -17.01
CA SER A 468 -6.07 -2.11 -16.12
C SER A 468 -6.92 -3.35 -15.91
N THR A 469 -6.26 -4.47 -15.64
CA THR A 469 -6.90 -5.75 -15.34
C THR A 469 -6.13 -6.51 -14.29
N VAL A 470 -6.85 -7.22 -13.43
CA VAL A 470 -6.29 -8.17 -12.48
C VAL A 470 -7.17 -9.40 -12.38
N ASN A 471 -6.54 -10.58 -12.32
CA ASN A 471 -7.20 -11.86 -12.15
C ASN A 471 -6.63 -12.55 -10.91
N LEU A 472 -7.47 -12.69 -9.88
CA LEU A 472 -7.17 -13.39 -8.64
C LEU A 472 -7.90 -14.75 -8.52
N ASP A 473 -8.41 -15.28 -9.63
CA ASP A 473 -8.93 -16.63 -9.69
C ASP A 473 -7.80 -17.61 -10.05
N SER A 474 -7.75 -18.74 -9.35
CA SER A 474 -6.75 -19.78 -9.61
C SER A 474 -7.33 -21.16 -9.39
N ASN A 475 -7.05 -22.11 -10.30
CA ASN A 475 -7.53 -23.49 -10.25
C ASN A 475 -9.06 -23.61 -10.09
N VAL A 476 -9.80 -22.67 -10.66
CA VAL A 476 -11.26 -22.66 -10.68
C VAL A 476 -11.77 -23.64 -11.72
N VAL A 477 -12.58 -24.61 -11.29
CA VAL A 477 -13.25 -25.57 -12.18
C VAL A 477 -14.76 -25.35 -12.07
N PRO A 478 -15.44 -24.96 -13.14
CA PRO A 478 -16.88 -24.73 -13.12
C PRO A 478 -17.66 -25.94 -12.61
N GLY A 479 -18.54 -25.74 -11.63
CA GLY A 479 -19.36 -26.79 -11.04
C GLY A 479 -18.66 -27.71 -10.03
N VAL A 480 -17.39 -27.45 -9.71
CA VAL A 480 -16.64 -28.20 -8.71
C VAL A 480 -16.35 -27.31 -7.50
N SER A 481 -16.58 -27.85 -6.29
CA SER A 481 -16.29 -27.13 -5.04
C SER A 481 -14.80 -26.82 -4.89
N GLN A 482 -14.48 -25.66 -4.32
CA GLN A 482 -13.11 -25.25 -3.97
C GLN A 482 -12.42 -26.26 -3.05
N ASP A 483 -13.15 -26.87 -2.12
CA ASP A 483 -12.62 -27.86 -1.19
C ASP A 483 -12.03 -29.10 -1.91
N LEU A 484 -12.51 -29.39 -3.13
CA LEU A 484 -12.02 -30.50 -3.93
C LEU A 484 -10.84 -30.11 -4.82
N THR A 485 -10.79 -28.87 -5.30
CA THR A 485 -9.76 -28.42 -6.23
C THR A 485 -8.63 -27.67 -5.53
N GLY A 486 -8.86 -27.15 -4.34
CA GLY A 486 -8.01 -26.15 -3.70
C GLY A 486 -7.98 -24.83 -4.48
N GLY A 487 -8.99 -24.59 -5.31
CA GLY A 487 -9.11 -23.39 -6.15
C GLY A 487 -9.44 -22.16 -5.33
N ILE A 488 -9.08 -21.00 -5.87
CA ILE A 488 -9.32 -19.69 -5.25
C ILE A 488 -10.19 -18.89 -6.19
N PHE A 489 -11.28 -18.35 -5.67
CA PHE A 489 -12.15 -17.37 -6.33
C PHE A 489 -11.86 -16.00 -5.71
N GLY A 490 -10.78 -15.35 -6.14
CA GLY A 490 -10.40 -14.02 -5.65
C GLY A 490 -11.04 -12.90 -6.45
N GLY A 491 -11.66 -13.23 -7.57
CA GLY A 491 -12.33 -12.32 -8.49
C GLY A 491 -11.42 -11.74 -9.56
N GLN A 492 -12.07 -11.21 -10.59
CA GLN A 492 -11.41 -10.51 -11.69
C GLN A 492 -11.92 -9.07 -11.73
N GLN A 493 -11.01 -8.11 -11.90
CA GLN A 493 -11.33 -6.68 -11.98
C GLN A 493 -10.76 -6.10 -13.27
N GLN A 494 -11.56 -5.29 -13.95
CA GLN A 494 -11.18 -4.51 -15.13
C GLN A 494 -11.60 -3.07 -14.92
N ILE A 495 -10.69 -2.14 -15.16
CA ILE A 495 -10.95 -0.71 -14.96
C ILE A 495 -10.51 0.06 -16.21
N ALA A 496 -11.41 0.87 -16.74
CA ALA A 496 -11.10 1.90 -17.72
C ALA A 496 -11.23 3.26 -17.05
N ALA A 497 -10.19 4.09 -17.14
CA ALA A 497 -10.12 5.38 -16.47
C ALA A 497 -9.66 6.49 -17.40
N LEU A 498 -10.21 7.70 -17.17
CA LEU A 498 -9.78 8.96 -17.77
C LEU A 498 -9.45 9.95 -16.65
N ALA A 499 -8.39 10.71 -16.80
CA ALA A 499 -7.98 11.73 -15.84
C ALA A 499 -7.60 13.02 -16.57
N LEU A 500 -8.00 14.15 -16.01
CA LEU A 500 -7.56 15.46 -16.42
C LEU A 500 -6.86 16.12 -15.24
N SER A 501 -5.57 16.41 -15.38
CA SER A 501 -4.75 17.07 -14.39
C SER A 501 -4.44 18.48 -14.81
N TRP A 502 -4.55 19.42 -13.88
CA TRP A 502 -4.10 20.79 -14.02
C TRP A 502 -2.96 21.08 -13.04
N HIS A 503 -1.83 21.50 -13.56
CA HIS A 503 -0.67 21.95 -12.83
C HIS A 503 -0.56 23.46 -12.94
N PRO A 504 -1.12 24.26 -12.00
CA PRO A 504 -0.96 25.71 -12.03
C PRO A 504 0.50 26.15 -11.91
N ASN A 505 1.33 25.34 -11.29
CA ASN A 505 2.79 25.50 -11.15
C ASN A 505 3.42 24.15 -10.82
N ASP A 506 4.75 24.08 -10.65
CA ASP A 506 5.50 22.86 -10.38
C ASP A 506 5.18 22.18 -9.02
N TRP A 507 4.41 22.83 -8.16
CA TRP A 507 4.17 22.39 -6.77
C TRP A 507 2.75 21.93 -6.51
N VAL A 508 1.79 22.43 -7.27
CA VAL A 508 0.36 22.21 -7.06
C VAL A 508 -0.24 21.48 -8.24
N ARG A 509 -1.05 20.47 -7.97
CA ARG A 509 -1.81 19.74 -8.97
C ARG A 509 -3.25 19.55 -8.51
N PHE A 510 -4.19 19.78 -9.41
CA PHE A 510 -5.58 19.35 -9.28
C PHE A 510 -5.86 18.26 -10.31
N MET A 511 -6.62 17.26 -9.95
CA MET A 511 -6.97 16.16 -10.85
C MET A 511 -8.46 15.85 -10.76
N LEU A 512 -9.09 15.69 -11.91
CA LEU A 512 -10.42 15.12 -12.07
C LEU A 512 -10.27 13.75 -12.74
N GLN A 513 -10.76 12.69 -12.10
CA GLN A 513 -10.71 11.33 -12.63
C GLN A 513 -12.10 10.73 -12.71
N PHE A 514 -12.38 10.07 -13.81
CA PHE A 514 -13.55 9.22 -14.00
C PHE A 514 -13.08 7.82 -14.33
N GLN A 515 -13.71 6.81 -13.73
CA GLN A 515 -13.40 5.42 -14.03
C GLN A 515 -14.65 4.54 -14.05
N HIS A 516 -14.61 3.52 -14.90
CA HIS A 516 -15.59 2.47 -14.97
C HIS A 516 -14.95 1.15 -14.57
N THR A 517 -15.54 0.51 -13.54
CA THR A 517 -15.01 -0.72 -12.94
C THR A 517 -15.98 -1.86 -13.15
N ASN A 518 -15.50 -2.94 -13.77
CA ASN A 518 -16.18 -4.22 -13.87
C ASN A 518 -15.51 -5.22 -12.95
N VAL A 519 -16.29 -5.93 -12.13
CA VAL A 519 -15.81 -7.01 -11.28
C VAL A 519 -16.65 -8.26 -11.54
N THR A 520 -15.96 -9.38 -11.74
CA THR A 520 -16.55 -10.72 -11.86
C THR A 520 -15.90 -11.64 -10.82
N SER A 521 -16.71 -12.46 -10.17
CA SER A 521 -16.27 -13.44 -9.19
C SER A 521 -17.06 -14.73 -9.31
#